data_d8b7747f8735723e7b0083b512aa6f60
#
_entry.id   d8b7747f8735723e7b0083b512aa6f60
#
_cell.length_a   1.000
_cell.length_b   1.000
_cell.length_c   1.000
_cell.angle_alpha   90.00
_cell.angle_beta   90.00
_cell.angle_gamma   90.00
#
_symmetry.space_group_name_H-M   'P 1'
#
loop_
_entity.id
_entity.type
_entity.pdbx_description
1 polymer ?
#
loop_
_entity_poly.entity_id
_entity_poly.type
_entity_poly.pdbx_seq_one_letter_code
_entity_poly.pdbx_strand_id
1 'polypeptide(L)'
;MWELHCLYRCLPNSAIVEPYKVDGSKCISYFTIELKNEIPSSVSGQFDDWMFGCDVCQDVCPWNRFSKAHKEPLFDPHPDVLSNSKKDWEEITKEVFSEIFKKSPLKRTKFEGLRRNIEFLKP
;
A
#
# COMPACT_ATOMS: atom_id res chain seq x y z
N MET A 1 3.74 -25.71 9.81
CA MET A 1 3.82 -24.65 10.83
C MET A 1 5.05 -23.74 10.66
N TRP A 2 6.19 -24.23 10.20
CA TRP A 2 7.43 -23.43 10.01
C TRP A 2 7.33 -22.36 8.92
N GLU A 3 6.54 -22.59 7.88
CA GLU A 3 6.40 -21.67 6.73
C GLU A 3 5.71 -20.34 7.10
N LEU A 4 4.86 -20.30 8.11
CA LEU A 4 4.18 -19.07 8.55
C LEU A 4 5.11 -18.17 9.39
N HIS A 5 6.20 -18.67 9.94
CA HIS A 5 7.19 -17.86 10.64
C HIS A 5 7.88 -16.83 9.73
N CYS A 6 7.90 -17.07 8.42
CA CYS A 6 8.43 -16.11 7.46
C CYS A 6 7.62 -14.81 7.47
N LEU A 7 6.29 -14.88 7.61
CA LEU A 7 5.40 -13.72 7.68
C LEU A 7 5.78 -12.76 8.82
N TYR A 8 6.17 -13.31 10.00
CA TYR A 8 6.50 -12.48 11.15
C TYR A 8 7.83 -11.73 10.99
N ARG A 9 8.79 -12.33 10.26
CA ARG A 9 10.15 -11.80 10.13
C ARG A 9 10.32 -10.89 8.90
N CYS A 10 9.49 -11.09 7.88
CA CYS A 10 9.63 -10.40 6.61
C CYS A 10 8.88 -9.07 6.56
N LEU A 11 8.00 -8.79 7.52
CA LEU A 11 7.29 -7.52 7.55
C LEU A 11 8.19 -6.39 8.06
N PRO A 12 8.34 -5.29 7.31
CA PRO A 12 9.27 -4.20 7.65
C PRO A 12 8.92 -3.52 8.98
N ASN A 13 7.65 -3.57 9.38
CA ASN A 13 7.11 -2.90 10.55
C ASN A 13 6.61 -3.84 11.65
N SER A 14 6.86 -5.15 11.53
CA SER A 14 6.43 -6.16 12.51
C SER A 14 4.95 -6.06 12.91
N ALA A 15 4.09 -5.79 11.93
CA ALA A 15 2.64 -5.62 12.17
C ALA A 15 1.93 -6.90 12.61
N ILE A 16 2.45 -8.09 12.26
CA ILE A 16 1.95 -9.35 12.78
C ILE A 16 2.69 -9.64 14.09
N VAL A 17 2.01 -9.40 15.21
CA VAL A 17 2.61 -9.48 16.56
C VAL A 17 2.56 -10.89 17.16
N GLU A 18 1.56 -11.66 16.80
CA GLU A 18 1.34 -13.04 17.26
C GLU A 18 0.59 -13.82 16.17
N PRO A 19 0.54 -15.16 16.21
CA PRO A 19 -0.31 -15.96 15.34
C PRO A 19 -1.75 -15.44 15.32
N TYR A 20 -2.25 -15.14 14.13
CA TYR A 20 -3.61 -14.63 13.88
C TYR A 20 -3.90 -13.23 14.46
N LYS A 21 -2.87 -12.48 14.89
CA LYS A 21 -3.05 -11.16 15.48
C LYS A 21 -2.21 -10.11 14.76
N VAL A 22 -2.90 -9.17 14.14
CA VAL A 22 -2.30 -8.02 13.44
C VAL A 22 -2.50 -6.76 14.28
N ASP A 23 -1.42 -6.04 14.51
CA ASP A 23 -1.45 -4.69 15.08
C ASP A 23 -1.61 -3.68 13.93
N GLY A 24 -2.83 -3.20 13.73
CA GLY A 24 -3.15 -2.24 12.67
C GLY A 24 -2.36 -0.94 12.80
N SER A 25 -1.96 -0.55 14.02
CA SER A 25 -1.16 0.65 14.25
C SER A 25 0.28 0.59 13.75
N LYS A 26 0.68 -0.58 13.25
CA LYS A 26 1.98 -0.82 12.60
C LYS A 26 1.85 -1.14 11.12
N CYS A 27 0.65 -1.37 10.61
CA CYS A 27 0.42 -1.81 9.24
C CYS A 27 0.55 -0.64 8.25
N ILE A 28 1.41 -0.78 7.24
CA ILE A 28 1.59 0.23 6.17
C ILE A 28 0.26 0.50 5.45
N SER A 29 -0.52 -0.54 5.16
CA SER A 29 -1.84 -0.37 4.53
C SER A 29 -2.80 0.46 5.39
N TYR A 30 -2.77 0.31 6.71
CA TYR A 30 -3.56 1.17 7.60
C TYR A 30 -3.14 2.63 7.49
N PHE A 31 -1.85 2.92 7.56
CA PHE A 31 -1.36 4.29 7.46
C PHE A 31 -1.67 4.94 6.10
N THR A 32 -1.51 4.19 5.03
CA THR A 32 -1.65 4.73 3.67
C THR A 32 -3.08 4.79 3.17
N ILE A 33 -4.00 3.98 3.71
CA ILE A 33 -5.40 3.89 3.27
C ILE A 33 -6.37 4.49 4.27
N GLU A 34 -6.27 4.08 5.55
CA GLU A 34 -7.31 4.34 6.56
C GLU A 34 -7.01 5.55 7.44
N LEU A 35 -5.74 5.81 7.73
CA LEU A 35 -5.34 6.92 8.57
C LEU A 35 -5.72 8.25 7.90
N LYS A 36 -6.44 9.10 8.60
CA LYS A 36 -6.87 10.42 8.10
C LYS A 36 -5.98 11.57 8.58
N ASN A 37 -5.26 11.35 9.67
CA ASN A 37 -4.33 12.30 10.25
C ASN A 37 -2.93 12.16 9.62
N GLU A 38 -1.99 12.94 10.09
CA GLU A 38 -0.58 12.82 9.69
C GLU A 38 0.00 11.47 10.08
N ILE A 39 0.90 10.95 9.23
CA ILE A 39 1.63 9.72 9.52
C ILE A 39 2.71 10.06 10.57
N PRO A 40 2.80 9.32 11.68
CA PRO A 40 3.79 9.59 12.71
C PRO A 40 5.22 9.48 12.18
N SER A 41 6.08 10.43 12.55
CA SER A 41 7.51 10.39 12.16
C SER A 41 8.26 9.16 12.69
N SER A 42 7.74 8.53 13.76
CA SER A 42 8.32 7.30 14.32
C SER A 42 8.34 6.11 13.36
N VAL A 43 7.54 6.13 12.31
CA VAL A 43 7.49 5.08 11.27
C VAL A 43 8.16 5.51 9.96
N SER A 44 8.88 6.64 9.96
CA SER A 44 9.64 7.10 8.81
C SER A 44 10.69 6.08 8.40
N GLY A 45 10.89 5.90 7.09
CA GLY A 45 11.83 4.93 6.54
C GLY A 45 11.39 3.46 6.59
N GLN A 46 10.16 3.16 7.08
CA GLN A 46 9.64 1.80 7.16
C GLN A 46 8.68 1.43 6.03
N PHE A 47 8.40 2.35 5.12
CA PHE A 47 7.37 2.16 4.09
C PHE A 47 7.93 1.78 2.73
N ASP A 48 9.25 1.69 2.59
CA ASP A 48 9.88 1.58 1.27
C ASP A 48 9.27 2.63 0.31
N ASP A 49 8.77 2.23 -0.85
CA ASP A 49 8.08 3.11 -1.79
C ASP A 49 6.54 2.92 -1.79
N TRP A 50 5.95 2.31 -0.74
CA TRP A 50 4.51 2.08 -0.65
C TRP A 50 3.72 3.36 -0.38
N MET A 51 3.28 4.04 -1.42
CA MET A 51 2.43 5.23 -1.29
C MET A 51 0.94 4.92 -1.07
N PHE A 52 0.51 3.69 -1.37
CA PHE A 52 -0.87 3.21 -1.17
C PHE A 52 -0.90 1.70 -1.04
N GLY A 53 -1.46 1.22 0.07
CA GLY A 53 -1.46 -0.21 0.37
C GLY A 53 -0.08 -0.73 0.73
N CYS A 54 0.03 -2.04 0.87
CA CYS A 54 1.28 -2.77 1.05
C CYS A 54 0.98 -4.26 0.91
N ASP A 55 1.68 -4.94 0.02
CA ASP A 55 1.46 -6.36 -0.26
C ASP A 55 2.56 -7.28 0.27
N VAL A 56 3.49 -6.77 1.08
CA VAL A 56 4.61 -7.58 1.61
C VAL A 56 4.13 -8.85 2.31
N CYS A 57 3.05 -8.79 3.10
CA CYS A 57 2.48 -9.97 3.76
C CYS A 57 1.87 -10.97 2.76
N GLN A 58 1.41 -10.50 1.60
CA GLN A 58 0.90 -11.35 0.53
C GLN A 58 2.05 -11.99 -0.26
N ASP A 59 3.08 -11.21 -0.56
CA ASP A 59 4.24 -11.66 -1.35
C ASP A 59 5.00 -12.78 -0.64
N VAL A 60 5.18 -12.66 0.70
CA VAL A 60 5.88 -13.67 1.49
C VAL A 60 4.97 -14.80 1.97
N CYS A 61 3.68 -14.76 1.66
CA CYS A 61 2.73 -15.78 2.10
C CYS A 61 2.93 -17.10 1.35
N PRO A 62 3.26 -18.21 2.02
CA PRO A 62 3.51 -19.49 1.35
C PRO A 62 2.29 -20.03 0.60
N TRP A 63 1.09 -19.63 0.96
CA TRP A 63 -0.14 -20.03 0.27
C TRP A 63 -0.30 -19.33 -1.10
N ASN A 64 0.28 -18.13 -1.29
CA ASN A 64 0.19 -17.40 -2.54
C ASN A 64 1.03 -18.03 -3.67
N ARG A 65 1.92 -18.97 -3.37
CA ARG A 65 2.62 -19.76 -4.38
C ARG A 65 1.68 -20.57 -5.29
N PHE A 66 0.44 -20.79 -4.86
CA PHE A 66 -0.59 -21.47 -5.63
C PHE A 66 -1.54 -20.51 -6.35
N SER A 67 -1.36 -19.20 -6.17
CA SER A 67 -2.21 -18.19 -6.81
C SER A 67 -2.02 -18.22 -8.32
N LYS A 68 -3.09 -17.87 -9.05
CA LYS A 68 -3.08 -17.73 -10.51
C LYS A 68 -3.50 -16.31 -10.84
N ALA A 69 -2.97 -15.76 -11.93
CA ALA A 69 -3.42 -14.47 -12.43
C ALA A 69 -4.94 -14.51 -12.69
N HIS A 70 -5.63 -13.46 -12.29
CA HIS A 70 -7.06 -13.30 -12.56
C HIS A 70 -7.30 -13.09 -14.08
N LYS A 71 -8.55 -13.28 -14.49
CA LYS A 71 -9.02 -13.03 -15.87
C LYS A 71 -10.14 -11.98 -15.90
N GLU A 72 -10.34 -11.26 -14.79
CA GLU A 72 -11.41 -10.26 -14.67
C GLU A 72 -10.89 -8.88 -15.11
N PRO A 73 -11.36 -8.34 -16.26
CA PRO A 73 -10.86 -7.08 -16.79
C PRO A 73 -11.11 -5.87 -15.86
N LEU A 74 -12.11 -5.97 -14.97
CA LEU A 74 -12.40 -4.89 -14.02
C LEU A 74 -11.34 -4.72 -12.93
N PHE A 75 -10.45 -5.70 -12.77
CA PHE A 75 -9.33 -5.62 -11.85
C PHE A 75 -8.05 -5.08 -12.51
N ASP A 76 -8.07 -4.93 -13.84
CA ASP A 76 -6.92 -4.35 -14.52
C ASP A 76 -6.77 -2.88 -14.11
N PRO A 77 -5.56 -2.43 -13.75
CA PRO A 77 -5.32 -1.05 -13.37
C PRO A 77 -5.49 -0.13 -14.59
N HIS A 78 -5.83 1.14 -14.31
CA HIS A 78 -5.81 2.16 -15.36
C HIS A 78 -4.39 2.25 -15.97
N PRO A 79 -4.24 2.38 -17.30
CA PRO A 79 -2.93 2.40 -17.95
C PRO A 79 -1.96 3.42 -17.34
N ASP A 80 -2.44 4.61 -16.97
CA ASP A 80 -1.62 5.67 -16.38
C ASP A 80 -1.05 5.27 -15.01
N VAL A 81 -1.70 4.34 -14.30
CA VAL A 81 -1.16 3.84 -13.01
C VAL A 81 0.14 3.09 -13.22
N LEU A 82 0.27 2.38 -14.34
CA LEU A 82 1.47 1.59 -14.66
C LEU A 82 2.55 2.40 -15.37
N SER A 83 2.16 3.48 -16.07
CA SER A 83 3.08 4.28 -16.88
C SER A 83 3.71 5.46 -16.15
N ASN A 84 3.06 5.94 -15.08
CA ASN A 84 3.56 7.08 -14.30
C ASN A 84 4.86 6.77 -13.58
N SER A 85 5.84 7.64 -13.73
CA SER A 85 7.06 7.64 -12.93
C SER A 85 6.83 8.20 -11.52
N LYS A 86 7.81 8.03 -10.62
CA LYS A 86 7.76 8.62 -9.27
C LYS A 86 7.52 10.14 -9.32
N LYS A 87 8.15 10.82 -10.26
CA LYS A 87 7.99 12.27 -10.46
C LYS A 87 6.56 12.63 -10.87
N ASP A 88 5.95 11.85 -11.77
CA ASP A 88 4.57 12.10 -12.21
C ASP A 88 3.59 11.95 -11.04
N TRP A 89 3.85 11.00 -10.13
CA TRP A 89 3.07 10.85 -8.90
C TRP A 89 3.26 12.02 -7.93
N GLU A 90 4.46 12.58 -7.81
CA GLU A 90 4.72 13.75 -6.98
C GLU A 90 4.03 15.02 -7.50
N GLU A 91 3.87 15.12 -8.82
CA GLU A 91 3.24 16.26 -9.50
C GLU A 91 1.75 16.05 -9.80
N ILE A 92 1.15 14.92 -9.36
CA ILE A 92 -0.25 14.60 -9.66
C ILE A 92 -1.20 15.70 -9.18
N THR A 93 -2.12 16.11 -10.05
CA THR A 93 -3.17 17.09 -9.72
C THR A 93 -4.45 16.39 -9.26
N LYS A 94 -5.34 17.15 -8.62
CA LYS A 94 -6.63 16.63 -8.14
C LYS A 94 -7.55 16.20 -9.29
N GLU A 95 -7.45 16.87 -10.42
CA GLU A 95 -8.22 16.57 -11.63
C GLU A 95 -7.80 15.22 -12.21
N VAL A 96 -6.49 15.03 -12.40
CA VAL A 96 -5.90 13.77 -12.89
C VAL A 96 -6.18 12.62 -11.93
N PHE A 97 -6.05 12.83 -10.62
CA PHE A 97 -6.43 11.84 -9.61
C PHE A 97 -7.90 11.43 -9.75
N SER A 98 -8.80 12.40 -9.90
CA SER A 98 -10.24 12.14 -9.98
C SER A 98 -10.62 11.37 -11.24
N GLU A 99 -9.91 11.56 -12.35
CA GLU A 99 -10.10 10.85 -13.60
C GLU A 99 -9.58 9.42 -13.53
N ILE A 100 -8.31 9.23 -13.18
CA ILE A 100 -7.65 7.93 -13.12
C ILE A 100 -8.33 7.01 -12.11
N PHE A 101 -8.68 7.54 -10.92
CA PHE A 101 -9.18 6.72 -9.80
C PHE A 101 -10.71 6.75 -9.64
N LYS A 102 -11.46 7.14 -10.66
CA LYS A 102 -12.93 7.22 -10.62
C LYS A 102 -13.60 5.92 -10.14
N LYS A 103 -13.06 4.77 -10.54
CA LYS A 103 -13.56 3.43 -10.20
C LYS A 103 -12.56 2.60 -9.38
N SER A 104 -11.56 3.25 -8.79
CA SER A 104 -10.48 2.59 -8.06
C SER A 104 -10.67 2.68 -6.53
N PRO A 105 -10.18 1.69 -5.77
CA PRO A 105 -10.10 1.74 -4.31
C PRO A 105 -9.31 2.94 -3.76
N LEU A 106 -8.38 3.51 -4.53
CA LEU A 106 -7.62 4.70 -4.14
C LEU A 106 -8.52 5.91 -3.84
N LYS A 107 -9.74 5.93 -4.39
CA LYS A 107 -10.73 6.96 -4.07
C LYS A 107 -11.05 7.04 -2.57
N ARG A 108 -10.86 5.94 -1.83
CA ARG A 108 -11.09 5.87 -0.37
C ARG A 108 -10.13 6.77 0.41
N THR A 109 -8.87 6.79 0.02
CA THR A 109 -7.83 7.64 0.63
C THR A 109 -8.00 9.12 0.28
N LYS A 110 -8.72 9.43 -0.82
CA LYS A 110 -8.86 10.75 -1.41
C LYS A 110 -7.51 11.30 -1.91
N PHE A 111 -7.58 12.41 -2.63
CA PHE A 111 -6.39 13.09 -3.15
C PHE A 111 -5.45 13.57 -2.03
N GLU A 112 -6.03 14.15 -0.99
CA GLU A 112 -5.29 14.68 0.16
C GLU A 112 -4.50 13.59 0.89
N GLY A 113 -5.08 12.40 1.05
CA GLY A 113 -4.41 11.26 1.67
C GLY A 113 -3.29 10.71 0.80
N LEU A 114 -3.48 10.60 -0.52
CA LEU A 114 -2.41 10.19 -1.43
C LEU A 114 -1.26 11.21 -1.42
N ARG A 115 -1.55 12.50 -1.49
CA ARG A 115 -0.55 13.58 -1.39
C ARG A 115 0.25 13.49 -0.10
N ARG A 116 -0.41 13.32 1.04
CA ARG A 116 0.24 13.11 2.34
C ARG A 116 1.19 11.92 2.31
N ASN A 117 0.77 10.79 1.74
CA ASN A 117 1.59 9.58 1.66
C ASN A 117 2.83 9.81 0.80
N ILE A 118 2.66 10.44 -0.37
CA ILE A 118 3.78 10.79 -1.26
C ILE A 118 4.76 11.73 -0.54
N GLU A 119 4.26 12.74 0.17
CA GLU A 119 5.10 13.68 0.93
C GLU A 119 5.88 12.98 2.05
N PHE A 120 5.24 12.02 2.73
CA PHE A 120 5.89 11.22 3.77
C PHE A 120 7.02 10.32 3.24
N LEU A 121 6.95 9.90 1.98
CA LEU A 121 7.98 9.06 1.33
C LEU A 121 9.17 9.87 0.77
N LYS A 122 9.10 11.19 0.79
CA LYS A 122 10.25 12.02 0.40
C LYS A 122 11.35 11.92 1.44
N PRO A 123 12.63 11.85 1.00
CA PRO A 123 13.76 11.77 1.90
C PRO A 123 13.93 13.03 2.75
#